data_72d1d67f8ffe4db06eb4cda2129dab39
#
_entry.id   72d1d67f8ffe4db06eb4cda2129dab39
#
_cell.length_a   1.000
_cell.length_b   1.000
_cell.length_c   1.000
_cell.angle_alpha   90.00
_cell.angle_beta   90.00
_cell.angle_gamma   90.00
#
_symmetry.space_group_name_H-M   'P 1'
#
loop_
_entity.id
_entity.type
_entity.pdbx_description
1 polymer ?
#
loop_
_entity_poly.entity_id
_entity_poly.type
_entity_poly.pdbx_seq_one_letter_code
_entity_poly.pdbx_strand_id
1 'polypeptide(L)'
;MNRSRSITVVLVLLVLLAGCGGSAGSAQGGGGDAATVAEANVEAERAADAGGGDGGDGGGDAGAQSDGSLTAGRSIIRTGEVQLRVENFEAARANLTAAVEARGGYVSDSTKEVNDYGEESWTSGRVVLRVPAENFSGTMTAVESEGRVLGSSTSTEDVTEQVVDLQARLENLRAERERLRELYQRANDTEDVLAVERRLSEVQTEIERTEARLQSLERRVAYSTITVEMREPRPDRPAPDQWYDTPVLAAFLDSVHGVGVVLRAAVVGFAYAAPYLLVFLTPFAVAGGLLYRFRHRILGRGGDGE
;
A
#
# COMPACT_ATOMS: atom_id res chain seq x y z
N MET A 1 7.51 60.19 41.53
CA MET A 1 7.77 58.79 41.96
C MET A 1 6.84 57.77 41.33
N ASN A 2 6.46 57.88 40.01
CA ASN A 2 5.52 56.93 39.35
C ASN A 2 6.08 56.22 38.10
N ARG A 3 7.30 56.55 37.66
CA ARG A 3 7.88 55.91 36.45
C ARG A 3 8.42 54.49 36.65
N SER A 4 8.89 54.15 37.84
CA SER A 4 9.43 52.80 38.09
C SER A 4 8.35 51.73 38.26
N ARG A 5 7.16 52.09 38.74
CA ARG A 5 6.01 51.15 38.90
C ARG A 5 5.38 50.78 37.53
N SER A 6 5.35 51.72 36.59
CA SER A 6 4.83 51.45 35.24
C SER A 6 5.74 50.52 34.44
N ILE A 7 7.07 50.63 34.62
CA ILE A 7 8.03 49.77 33.95
C ILE A 7 7.95 48.33 34.46
N THR A 8 7.75 48.15 35.77
CA THR A 8 7.63 46.81 36.38
C THR A 8 6.34 46.08 35.89
N VAL A 9 5.23 46.82 35.80
CA VAL A 9 3.96 46.25 35.29
C VAL A 9 4.05 45.87 33.83
N VAL A 10 4.70 46.67 32.98
CA VAL A 10 4.92 46.36 31.55
C VAL A 10 5.85 45.17 31.39
N LEU A 11 6.89 45.03 32.22
CA LEU A 11 7.84 43.91 32.15
C LEU A 11 7.20 42.59 32.57
N VAL A 12 6.33 42.59 33.59
CA VAL A 12 5.55 41.41 34.01
C VAL A 12 4.53 41.01 32.95
N LEU A 13 3.90 41.97 32.28
CA LEU A 13 2.95 41.68 31.17
C LEU A 13 3.67 41.08 29.97
N LEU A 14 4.91 41.47 29.67
CA LEU A 14 5.72 40.99 28.56
C LEU A 14 6.23 39.55 28.79
N VAL A 15 6.53 39.20 30.05
CA VAL A 15 6.93 37.82 30.41
C VAL A 15 5.77 36.84 30.34
N LEU A 16 4.53 37.27 30.58
CA LEU A 16 3.35 36.43 30.48
C LEU A 16 2.92 36.13 29.02
N LEU A 17 3.34 36.95 28.08
CA LEU A 17 3.07 36.72 26.65
C LEU A 17 4.11 35.84 25.93
N ALA A 18 5.26 35.55 26.55
CA ALA A 18 6.34 34.77 25.90
C ALA A 18 6.29 33.26 26.20
N GLY A 19 5.25 32.77 26.84
CA GLY A 19 5.15 31.40 27.35
C GLY A 19 4.32 30.40 26.51
N CYS A 20 4.20 30.56 25.19
CA CYS A 20 3.55 29.54 24.34
C CYS A 20 4.29 29.38 23.02
N GLY A 21 5.33 28.55 23.03
CA GLY A 21 6.12 28.26 21.84
C GLY A 21 6.81 26.90 21.90
N GLY A 22 6.26 25.90 21.19
CA GLY A 22 7.06 24.92 20.52
C GLY A 22 7.41 23.64 21.26
N SER A 23 6.64 22.60 21.01
CA SER A 23 7.16 21.23 20.96
C SER A 23 7.51 20.90 19.51
N ALA A 24 8.78 21.07 19.15
CA ALA A 24 9.32 20.62 17.88
C ALA A 24 9.57 19.10 17.95
N GLY A 25 8.89 18.33 17.11
CA GLY A 25 9.17 16.92 16.89
C GLY A 25 10.51 16.74 16.18
N SER A 26 11.38 15.95 16.77
CA SER A 26 12.65 15.51 16.22
C SER A 26 12.41 14.51 15.07
N ALA A 27 12.66 14.91 13.82
CA ALA A 27 12.78 14.00 12.69
C ALA A 27 14.21 13.42 12.70
N GLN A 28 14.31 12.12 12.91
CA GLN A 28 15.52 11.32 12.79
C GLN A 28 15.80 11.09 11.30
N GLY A 29 16.79 11.76 10.74
CA GLY A 29 17.27 11.53 9.38
C GLY A 29 18.16 10.29 9.34
N GLY A 30 17.70 9.23 8.63
CA GLY A 30 18.54 8.10 8.23
C GLY A 30 19.31 8.46 6.97
N GLY A 31 20.63 8.52 7.05
CA GLY A 31 21.51 8.60 5.90
C GLY A 31 21.53 7.28 5.14
N GLY A 32 21.23 7.33 3.83
CA GLY A 32 21.43 6.25 2.89
C GLY A 32 22.56 6.62 1.94
N ASP A 33 23.60 5.77 1.95
CA ASP A 33 24.77 5.86 1.08
C ASP A 33 24.36 5.81 -0.41
N ALA A 34 24.76 6.81 -1.13
CA ALA A 34 24.68 6.84 -2.60
C ALA A 34 25.88 6.06 -3.17
N ALA A 35 25.66 4.82 -3.60
CA ALA A 35 26.60 4.10 -4.43
C ALA A 35 26.49 4.60 -5.88
N THR A 36 27.47 5.35 -6.31
CA THR A 36 27.72 5.71 -7.71
C THR A 36 28.12 4.45 -8.49
N VAL A 37 27.26 3.98 -9.38
CA VAL A 37 27.61 3.01 -10.41
C VAL A 37 28.06 3.74 -11.65
N ALA A 38 29.31 3.45 -12.04
CA ALA A 38 29.95 3.97 -13.23
C ALA A 38 29.25 3.48 -14.51
N GLU A 39 28.97 4.42 -15.40
CA GLU A 39 28.57 4.16 -16.79
C GLU A 39 29.73 3.52 -17.55
N ALA A 40 29.55 2.28 -17.98
CA ALA A 40 30.40 1.66 -18.98
C ALA A 40 29.80 1.89 -20.36
N ASN A 41 30.38 2.84 -21.07
CA ASN A 41 30.10 3.14 -22.46
C ASN A 41 30.75 2.02 -23.31
N VAL A 42 29.95 1.23 -24.02
CA VAL A 42 30.41 0.29 -25.03
C VAL A 42 30.00 0.82 -26.39
N GLU A 43 30.95 1.45 -27.07
CA GLU A 43 30.88 1.72 -28.51
C GLU A 43 30.88 0.38 -29.27
N ALA A 44 29.80 0.13 -30.01
CA ALA A 44 29.76 -0.93 -31.01
C ALA A 44 29.96 -0.31 -32.38
N GLU A 45 31.09 -0.66 -33.00
CA GLU A 45 31.49 -0.30 -34.34
C GLU A 45 30.45 -0.74 -35.40
N ARG A 46 30.15 0.19 -36.29
CA ARG A 46 29.44 -0.06 -37.54
C ARG A 46 30.41 -0.73 -38.51
N ALA A 47 30.10 -1.97 -38.91
CA ALA A 47 30.61 -2.51 -40.17
C ALA A 47 29.45 -2.47 -41.18
N ALA A 48 29.62 -1.59 -42.16
CA ALA A 48 28.82 -1.58 -43.38
C ALA A 48 29.40 -2.64 -44.32
N ASP A 49 28.61 -3.53 -44.81
CA ASP A 49 28.91 -4.22 -46.07
C ASP A 49 27.71 -4.17 -47.02
N ALA A 50 27.99 -3.66 -48.19
CA ALA A 50 27.08 -3.47 -49.29
C ALA A 50 27.09 -4.75 -50.17
N GLY A 51 25.93 -5.36 -50.39
CA GLY A 51 25.76 -6.43 -51.36
C GLY A 51 24.40 -6.27 -52.02
N GLY A 52 24.41 -5.75 -53.27
CA GLY A 52 23.24 -5.66 -54.14
C GLY A 52 22.81 -7.02 -54.69
N GLY A 53 21.51 -7.18 -54.94
CA GLY A 53 20.91 -8.34 -55.62
C GLY A 53 19.46 -8.01 -55.99
N ASP A 54 19.32 -7.71 -57.23
CA ASP A 54 18.22 -7.49 -58.15
C ASP A 54 17.15 -8.60 -58.11
N GLY A 55 15.86 -8.22 -58.30
CA GLY A 55 14.88 -8.94 -59.10
C GLY A 55 13.90 -9.86 -58.38
N GLY A 56 12.61 -9.56 -58.46
CA GLY A 56 11.55 -10.54 -58.27
C GLY A 56 10.20 -9.95 -57.89
N ASP A 57 9.53 -9.37 -58.87
CA ASP A 57 8.08 -9.15 -58.89
C ASP A 57 7.34 -10.48 -58.62
N GLY A 58 6.48 -10.52 -57.63
CA GLY A 58 5.66 -11.65 -57.25
C GLY A 58 4.57 -11.23 -56.28
N GLY A 59 3.51 -10.62 -56.80
CA GLY A 59 2.28 -10.40 -56.09
C GLY A 59 1.71 -11.71 -55.55
N GLY A 60 1.74 -11.85 -54.25
CA GLY A 60 1.09 -12.90 -53.50
C GLY A 60 0.33 -12.24 -52.35
N ASP A 61 -0.97 -12.17 -52.52
CA ASP A 61 -1.96 -11.92 -51.49
C ASP A 61 -1.75 -12.94 -50.35
N ALA A 62 -0.86 -12.57 -49.42
CA ALA A 62 -0.68 -13.33 -48.18
C ALA A 62 -1.79 -12.87 -47.23
N GLY A 63 -2.96 -13.48 -47.38
CA GLY A 63 -3.98 -13.49 -46.35
C GLY A 63 -3.36 -13.72 -45.02
N ALA A 64 -3.72 -12.86 -44.07
CA ALA A 64 -3.41 -12.96 -42.66
C ALA A 64 -3.76 -14.36 -42.14
N GLN A 65 -2.83 -15.30 -42.32
CA GLN A 65 -2.94 -16.62 -41.70
C GLN A 65 -2.76 -16.41 -40.22
N SER A 66 -3.89 -16.54 -39.54
CA SER A 66 -4.04 -16.50 -38.11
C SER A 66 -2.88 -17.20 -37.40
N ASP A 67 -2.24 -16.47 -36.54
CA ASP A 67 -1.18 -16.88 -35.58
C ASP A 67 -1.59 -18.09 -34.70
N GLY A 68 -2.82 -18.58 -34.86
CA GLY A 68 -3.39 -19.73 -34.16
C GLY A 68 -2.79 -21.09 -34.54
N SER A 69 -2.14 -21.20 -35.71
CA SER A 69 -1.60 -22.49 -36.19
C SER A 69 -0.25 -22.87 -35.58
N LEU A 70 0.52 -21.92 -35.09
CA LEU A 70 1.86 -22.16 -34.52
C LEU A 70 1.83 -22.56 -33.04
N THR A 71 0.68 -22.49 -32.38
CA THR A 71 0.50 -22.88 -30.98
C THR A 71 0.01 -24.32 -30.79
N ALA A 72 -0.33 -25.02 -31.85
CA ALA A 72 -0.75 -26.43 -31.78
C ALA A 72 0.46 -27.29 -31.32
N GLY A 73 0.43 -27.77 -30.09
CA GLY A 73 1.47 -28.60 -29.49
C GLY A 73 2.41 -27.88 -28.50
N ARG A 74 2.23 -26.56 -28.29
CA ARG A 74 3.00 -25.83 -27.25
C ARG A 74 2.23 -25.74 -25.95
N SER A 75 2.95 -25.94 -24.85
CA SER A 75 2.45 -25.72 -23.50
C SER A 75 2.75 -24.29 -23.07
N ILE A 76 1.78 -23.41 -23.24
CA ILE A 76 1.94 -21.96 -23.00
C ILE A 76 1.13 -21.53 -21.80
N ILE A 77 1.77 -20.90 -20.82
CA ILE A 77 1.11 -20.25 -19.68
C ILE A 77 0.93 -18.77 -20.02
N ARG A 78 -0.30 -18.26 -19.86
CA ARG A 78 -0.60 -16.83 -20.01
C ARG A 78 -1.08 -16.26 -18.70
N THR A 79 -0.54 -15.09 -18.35
CA THR A 79 -0.93 -14.33 -17.16
C THR A 79 -1.23 -12.89 -17.57
N GLY A 80 -2.36 -12.37 -17.13
CA GLY A 80 -2.76 -10.99 -17.32
C GLY A 80 -2.85 -10.25 -15.99
N GLU A 81 -2.45 -9.00 -15.99
CA GLU A 81 -2.64 -8.09 -14.86
C GLU A 81 -3.29 -6.81 -15.37
N VAL A 82 -4.42 -6.44 -14.79
CA VAL A 82 -5.17 -5.25 -15.18
C VAL A 82 -5.51 -4.43 -13.95
N GLN A 83 -5.23 -3.13 -14.05
CA GLN A 83 -5.62 -2.15 -13.03
C GLN A 83 -6.73 -1.27 -13.59
N LEU A 84 -7.89 -1.29 -12.90
CA LEU A 84 -9.08 -0.56 -13.33
C LEU A 84 -9.50 0.47 -12.30
N ARG A 85 -10.01 1.59 -12.80
CA ARG A 85 -10.86 2.48 -12.03
C ARG A 85 -12.30 2.23 -12.44
N VAL A 86 -13.12 1.82 -11.50
CA VAL A 86 -14.53 1.46 -11.70
C VAL A 86 -15.42 2.43 -10.91
N GLU A 87 -16.63 2.68 -11.39
CA GLU A 87 -17.58 3.54 -10.67
C GLU A 87 -18.16 2.84 -9.43
N ASN A 88 -18.39 1.53 -9.52
CA ASN A 88 -18.90 0.71 -8.44
C ASN A 88 -18.19 -0.66 -8.46
N PHE A 89 -17.50 -0.98 -7.39
CA PHE A 89 -16.72 -2.20 -7.25
C PHE A 89 -17.59 -3.46 -7.32
N GLU A 90 -18.74 -3.48 -6.64
CA GLU A 90 -19.60 -4.66 -6.60
C GLU A 90 -20.26 -4.95 -7.95
N ALA A 91 -20.71 -3.92 -8.65
CA ALA A 91 -21.25 -4.07 -9.99
C ALA A 91 -20.19 -4.60 -10.97
N ALA A 92 -19.00 -4.01 -10.98
CA ALA A 92 -17.89 -4.46 -11.82
C ALA A 92 -17.49 -5.90 -11.49
N ARG A 93 -17.37 -6.27 -10.22
CA ARG A 93 -17.08 -7.64 -9.78
C ARG A 93 -18.14 -8.63 -10.26
N ALA A 94 -19.43 -8.27 -10.15
CA ALA A 94 -20.53 -9.12 -10.62
C ALA A 94 -20.48 -9.33 -12.14
N ASN A 95 -20.25 -8.26 -12.91
CA ASN A 95 -20.11 -8.31 -14.36
C ASN A 95 -18.91 -9.16 -14.79
N LEU A 96 -17.74 -8.98 -14.15
CA LEU A 96 -16.55 -9.80 -14.39
C LEU A 96 -16.81 -11.27 -14.09
N THR A 97 -17.50 -11.58 -13.00
CA THR A 97 -17.84 -12.96 -12.64
C THR A 97 -18.71 -13.58 -13.72
N ALA A 98 -19.79 -12.91 -14.14
CA ALA A 98 -20.67 -13.39 -15.21
C ALA A 98 -19.94 -13.54 -16.54
N ALA A 99 -19.08 -12.59 -16.90
CA ALA A 99 -18.31 -12.63 -18.15
C ALA A 99 -17.31 -13.79 -18.20
N VAL A 100 -16.71 -14.13 -17.04
CA VAL A 100 -15.75 -15.24 -16.91
C VAL A 100 -16.49 -16.58 -16.94
N GLU A 101 -17.57 -16.73 -16.20
CA GLU A 101 -18.40 -17.94 -16.15
C GLU A 101 -19.00 -18.28 -17.54
N ALA A 102 -19.46 -17.26 -18.28
CA ALA A 102 -19.95 -17.44 -19.64
C ALA A 102 -18.88 -17.98 -20.63
N ARG A 103 -17.59 -17.86 -20.28
CA ARG A 103 -16.45 -18.37 -21.06
C ARG A 103 -15.82 -19.63 -20.46
N GLY A 104 -16.51 -20.31 -19.53
CA GLY A 104 -16.04 -21.53 -18.89
C GLY A 104 -14.93 -21.32 -17.84
N GLY A 105 -14.74 -20.09 -17.39
CA GLY A 105 -13.83 -19.75 -16.32
C GLY A 105 -14.52 -19.66 -14.96
N TYR A 106 -13.76 -19.24 -13.95
CA TYR A 106 -14.26 -19.01 -12.60
C TYR A 106 -13.40 -17.99 -11.83
N VAL A 107 -13.97 -17.42 -10.77
CA VAL A 107 -13.25 -16.56 -9.84
C VAL A 107 -12.56 -17.45 -8.80
N SER A 108 -11.23 -17.39 -8.73
CA SER A 108 -10.45 -18.20 -7.80
C SER A 108 -10.18 -17.51 -6.47
N ASP A 109 -10.10 -16.19 -6.47
CA ASP A 109 -9.93 -15.37 -5.27
C ASP A 109 -10.59 -14.00 -5.45
N SER A 110 -11.09 -13.43 -4.36
CA SER A 110 -11.66 -12.08 -4.37
C SER A 110 -11.46 -11.43 -3.00
N THR A 111 -10.71 -10.33 -2.99
CA THR A 111 -10.48 -9.52 -1.80
C THR A 111 -11.12 -8.15 -2.01
N LYS A 112 -11.83 -7.67 -1.00
CA LYS A 112 -12.46 -6.35 -0.97
C LYS A 112 -12.00 -5.60 0.27
N GLU A 113 -11.65 -4.34 0.07
CA GLU A 113 -11.27 -3.41 1.12
C GLU A 113 -12.12 -2.13 1.00
N VAL A 114 -12.76 -1.75 2.09
CA VAL A 114 -13.53 -0.51 2.18
C VAL A 114 -12.67 0.49 2.94
N ASN A 115 -12.46 1.65 2.33
CA ASN A 115 -11.65 2.73 2.88
C ASN A 115 -12.59 3.88 3.25
N ASP A 116 -12.51 4.38 4.47
CA ASP A 116 -13.33 5.47 4.96
C ASP A 116 -12.54 6.78 4.98
N TYR A 117 -13.21 7.87 4.61
CA TYR A 117 -12.66 9.22 4.71
C TYR A 117 -13.78 10.20 5.14
N GLY A 118 -13.84 10.51 6.43
CA GLY A 118 -14.92 11.30 7.01
C GLY A 118 -16.27 10.57 6.91
N GLU A 119 -17.21 11.14 6.18
CA GLU A 119 -18.54 10.54 5.93
C GLU A 119 -18.59 9.78 4.58
N GLU A 120 -17.54 9.86 3.79
CA GLU A 120 -17.45 9.22 2.48
C GLU A 120 -16.57 7.97 2.54
N SER A 121 -16.89 6.96 1.72
CA SER A 121 -16.11 5.75 1.60
C SER A 121 -15.87 5.39 0.13
N TRP A 122 -14.77 4.72 -0.15
CA TRP A 122 -14.49 4.14 -1.46
C TRP A 122 -14.01 2.70 -1.28
N THR A 123 -14.30 1.87 -2.27
CA THR A 123 -13.93 0.46 -2.27
C THR A 123 -12.76 0.23 -3.21
N SER A 124 -11.82 -0.60 -2.76
CA SER A 124 -10.76 -1.17 -3.58
C SER A 124 -10.68 -2.68 -3.36
N GLY A 125 -10.10 -3.39 -4.31
CA GLY A 125 -9.94 -4.83 -4.14
C GLY A 125 -9.26 -5.47 -5.34
N ARG A 126 -9.05 -6.78 -5.18
CA ARG A 126 -8.43 -7.63 -6.19
C ARG A 126 -9.36 -8.81 -6.47
N VAL A 127 -9.48 -9.16 -7.74
CA VAL A 127 -10.20 -10.36 -8.20
C VAL A 127 -9.26 -11.17 -9.07
N VAL A 128 -9.11 -12.45 -8.77
CA VAL A 128 -8.28 -13.38 -9.55
C VAL A 128 -9.20 -14.31 -10.33
N LEU A 129 -9.10 -14.23 -11.63
CA LEU A 129 -9.90 -14.96 -12.60
C LEU A 129 -9.08 -16.13 -13.19
N ARG A 130 -9.70 -17.29 -13.31
CA ARG A 130 -9.16 -18.45 -14.03
C ARG A 130 -10.00 -18.72 -15.25
N VAL A 131 -9.37 -18.67 -16.43
CA VAL A 131 -10.05 -18.77 -17.72
C VAL A 131 -9.36 -19.82 -18.58
N PRO A 132 -10.10 -20.63 -19.34
CA PRO A 132 -9.49 -21.52 -20.34
C PRO A 132 -8.52 -20.73 -21.22
N ALA A 133 -7.36 -21.31 -21.54
CA ALA A 133 -6.29 -20.61 -22.24
C ALA A 133 -6.74 -20.04 -23.61
N GLU A 134 -7.68 -20.71 -24.27
CA GLU A 134 -8.29 -20.29 -25.55
C GLU A 134 -9.11 -18.99 -25.41
N ASN A 135 -9.72 -18.77 -24.26
CA ASN A 135 -10.60 -17.62 -23.99
C ASN A 135 -9.86 -16.43 -23.34
N PHE A 136 -8.54 -16.52 -23.16
CA PHE A 136 -7.74 -15.51 -22.46
C PHE A 136 -7.88 -14.11 -23.07
N SER A 137 -7.63 -13.97 -24.38
CA SER A 137 -7.66 -12.65 -25.05
C SER A 137 -9.05 -12.02 -25.02
N GLY A 138 -10.10 -12.82 -25.26
CA GLY A 138 -11.48 -12.34 -25.20
C GLY A 138 -11.91 -11.93 -23.79
N THR A 139 -11.36 -12.59 -22.76
CA THR A 139 -11.61 -12.21 -21.38
C THR A 139 -10.85 -10.95 -20.99
N MET A 140 -9.59 -10.80 -21.43
CA MET A 140 -8.81 -9.56 -21.21
C MET A 140 -9.57 -8.34 -21.74
N THR A 141 -10.06 -8.42 -22.99
CA THR A 141 -10.86 -7.34 -23.59
C THR A 141 -12.15 -7.06 -22.78
N ALA A 142 -12.83 -8.10 -22.31
CA ALA A 142 -14.01 -7.93 -21.46
C ALA A 142 -13.68 -7.26 -20.12
N VAL A 143 -12.57 -7.65 -19.49
CA VAL A 143 -12.07 -7.02 -18.25
C VAL A 143 -11.77 -5.53 -18.48
N GLU A 144 -11.06 -5.20 -19.56
CA GLU A 144 -10.69 -3.81 -19.88
C GLU A 144 -11.89 -2.92 -20.20
N SER A 145 -13.02 -3.50 -20.60
CA SER A 145 -14.26 -2.77 -20.88
C SER A 145 -15.09 -2.44 -19.62
N GLU A 146 -14.81 -3.04 -18.47
CA GLU A 146 -15.57 -2.83 -17.21
C GLU A 146 -15.25 -1.51 -16.52
N GLY A 147 -14.23 -0.78 -16.96
CA GLY A 147 -13.87 0.49 -16.37
C GLY A 147 -12.76 1.22 -17.10
N ARG A 148 -12.25 2.28 -16.49
CA ARG A 148 -11.10 2.99 -17.03
C ARG A 148 -9.82 2.22 -16.71
N VAL A 149 -9.14 1.72 -17.73
CA VAL A 149 -7.84 1.06 -17.61
C VAL A 149 -6.79 2.06 -17.14
N LEU A 150 -6.09 1.73 -16.08
CA LEU A 150 -4.95 2.48 -15.52
C LEU A 150 -3.62 1.83 -15.91
N GLY A 151 -3.63 0.52 -16.05
CA GLY A 151 -2.51 -0.28 -16.50
C GLY A 151 -3.00 -1.66 -16.92
N SER A 152 -2.40 -2.21 -17.96
CA SER A 152 -2.65 -3.56 -18.45
C SER A 152 -1.33 -4.18 -18.87
N SER A 153 -1.07 -5.41 -18.44
CA SER A 153 0.10 -6.17 -18.84
C SER A 153 -0.26 -7.63 -19.10
N THR A 154 0.44 -8.24 -20.04
CA THR A 154 0.30 -9.66 -20.34
C THR A 154 1.67 -10.29 -20.41
N SER A 155 1.82 -11.43 -19.71
CA SER A 155 3.03 -12.26 -19.76
C SER A 155 2.69 -13.61 -20.36
N THR A 156 3.61 -14.12 -21.19
CA THR A 156 3.50 -15.43 -21.82
C THR A 156 4.78 -16.22 -21.57
N GLU A 157 4.63 -17.43 -21.03
CA GLU A 157 5.73 -18.35 -20.74
C GLU A 157 5.54 -19.65 -21.50
N ASP A 158 6.52 -20.04 -22.33
CA ASP A 158 6.54 -21.34 -22.99
C ASP A 158 7.20 -22.37 -22.06
N VAL A 159 6.40 -23.33 -21.61
CA VAL A 159 6.83 -24.40 -20.70
C VAL A 159 6.85 -25.77 -21.36
N THR A 160 6.85 -25.81 -22.68
CA THR A 160 6.79 -27.06 -23.46
C THR A 160 7.95 -27.98 -23.10
N GLU A 161 9.18 -27.46 -23.05
CA GLU A 161 10.36 -28.22 -22.67
C GLU A 161 10.26 -28.74 -21.24
N GLN A 162 9.78 -27.93 -20.30
CA GLN A 162 9.59 -28.33 -18.90
C GLN A 162 8.57 -29.47 -18.77
N VAL A 163 7.50 -29.44 -19.52
CA VAL A 163 6.47 -30.51 -19.54
C VAL A 163 7.08 -31.80 -20.07
N VAL A 164 7.81 -31.74 -21.19
CA VAL A 164 8.46 -32.90 -21.81
C VAL A 164 9.52 -33.51 -20.88
N ASP A 165 10.35 -32.68 -20.23
CA ASP A 165 11.37 -33.13 -19.26
C ASP A 165 10.72 -33.85 -18.08
N LEU A 166 9.68 -33.27 -17.47
CA LEU A 166 8.97 -33.89 -16.35
C LEU A 166 8.30 -35.21 -16.74
N GLN A 167 7.75 -35.31 -17.95
CA GLN A 167 7.17 -36.56 -18.45
C GLN A 167 8.23 -37.65 -18.65
N ALA A 168 9.36 -37.31 -19.28
CA ALA A 168 10.47 -38.25 -19.47
C ALA A 168 11.07 -38.70 -18.13
N ARG A 169 11.23 -37.77 -17.17
CA ARG A 169 11.70 -38.09 -15.82
C ARG A 169 10.74 -39.03 -15.10
N LEU A 170 9.44 -38.79 -15.20
CA LEU A 170 8.42 -39.63 -14.59
C LEU A 170 8.43 -41.04 -15.16
N GLU A 171 8.60 -41.20 -16.49
CA GLU A 171 8.73 -42.49 -17.14
C GLU A 171 9.97 -43.25 -16.65
N ASN A 172 11.13 -42.58 -16.55
CA ASN A 172 12.36 -43.18 -16.03
C ASN A 172 12.23 -43.63 -14.56
N LEU A 173 11.61 -42.81 -13.70
CA LEU A 173 11.37 -43.16 -12.31
C LEU A 173 10.41 -44.35 -12.16
N ARG A 174 9.39 -44.41 -12.97
CA ARG A 174 8.46 -45.55 -13.02
C ARG A 174 9.17 -46.84 -13.44
N ALA A 175 10.04 -46.77 -14.46
CA ALA A 175 10.86 -47.89 -14.89
C ALA A 175 11.89 -48.31 -13.82
N GLU A 176 12.51 -47.37 -13.08
CA GLU A 176 13.37 -47.66 -11.95
C GLU A 176 12.60 -48.39 -10.82
N ARG A 177 11.40 -47.86 -10.47
CA ARG A 177 10.55 -48.52 -9.46
C ARG A 177 10.22 -49.95 -9.83
N GLU A 178 9.91 -50.24 -11.08
CA GLU A 178 9.62 -51.59 -11.53
C GLU A 178 10.84 -52.50 -11.41
N ARG A 179 12.00 -52.04 -11.84
CA ARG A 179 13.28 -52.80 -11.66
C ARG A 179 13.60 -53.07 -10.17
N LEU A 180 13.36 -52.13 -9.29
CA LEU A 180 13.52 -52.30 -7.85
C LEU A 180 12.54 -53.34 -7.28
N ARG A 181 11.29 -53.37 -7.78
CA ARG A 181 10.31 -54.41 -7.40
C ARG A 181 10.75 -55.79 -7.81
N GLU A 182 11.32 -55.92 -9.02
CA GLU A 182 11.89 -57.20 -9.44
C GLU A 182 13.10 -57.62 -8.60
N LEU A 183 13.94 -56.67 -8.18
CA LEU A 183 15.05 -56.96 -7.28
C LEU A 183 14.56 -57.36 -5.90
N TYR A 184 13.55 -56.71 -5.36
CA TYR A 184 12.92 -57.03 -4.11
C TYR A 184 12.38 -58.47 -4.07
N GLN A 185 11.77 -58.95 -5.14
CA GLN A 185 11.28 -60.32 -5.27
C GLN A 185 12.39 -61.37 -5.33
N ARG A 186 13.60 -60.98 -5.76
CA ARG A 186 14.74 -61.88 -5.88
C ARG A 186 15.73 -61.79 -4.69
N ALA A 187 15.54 -60.83 -3.81
CA ALA A 187 16.40 -60.66 -2.63
C ALA A 187 16.16 -61.79 -1.63
N ASN A 188 17.21 -62.45 -1.18
CA ASN A 188 17.18 -63.57 -0.24
C ASN A 188 17.78 -63.17 1.13
N ASP A 189 18.45 -62.04 1.20
CA ASP A 189 19.06 -61.54 2.44
C ASP A 189 18.26 -60.37 3.00
N THR A 190 18.16 -60.31 4.32
CA THR A 190 17.38 -59.25 5.03
C THR A 190 18.01 -57.89 4.83
N GLU A 191 19.32 -57.77 4.70
CA GLU A 191 20.02 -56.52 4.49
C GLU A 191 19.70 -55.98 3.09
N ASP A 192 19.74 -56.82 2.07
CA ASP A 192 19.37 -56.44 0.70
C ASP A 192 17.90 -56.01 0.57
N VAL A 193 16.99 -56.74 1.23
CA VAL A 193 15.55 -56.42 1.31
C VAL A 193 15.36 -55.00 1.86
N LEU A 194 15.98 -54.68 3.01
CA LEU A 194 15.89 -53.37 3.64
C LEU A 194 16.51 -52.25 2.81
N ALA A 195 17.60 -52.55 2.04
CA ALA A 195 18.22 -51.57 1.13
C ALA A 195 17.30 -51.26 -0.03
N VAL A 196 16.69 -52.28 -0.68
CA VAL A 196 15.74 -52.10 -1.79
C VAL A 196 14.46 -51.40 -1.33
N GLU A 197 13.97 -51.74 -0.14
CA GLU A 197 12.78 -51.06 0.42
C GLU A 197 12.98 -49.57 0.63
N ARG A 198 14.12 -49.16 1.20
CA ARG A 198 14.47 -47.73 1.33
C ARG A 198 14.50 -47.05 -0.02
N ARG A 199 15.14 -47.66 -1.02
CA ARG A 199 15.26 -47.10 -2.36
C ARG A 199 13.87 -47.03 -3.06
N LEU A 200 13.02 -48.03 -2.86
CA LEU A 200 11.62 -47.99 -3.35
C LEU A 200 10.84 -46.81 -2.77
N SER A 201 10.99 -46.57 -1.45
CA SER A 201 10.34 -45.44 -0.77
C SER A 201 10.84 -44.09 -1.31
N GLU A 202 12.14 -43.97 -1.56
CA GLU A 202 12.73 -42.74 -2.15
C GLU A 202 12.21 -42.51 -3.57
N VAL A 203 12.22 -43.53 -4.42
CA VAL A 203 11.74 -43.44 -5.80
C VAL A 203 10.24 -43.15 -5.83
N GLN A 204 9.44 -43.76 -4.94
CA GLN A 204 8.03 -43.48 -4.83
C GLN A 204 7.76 -42.01 -4.47
N THR A 205 8.50 -41.47 -3.51
CA THR A 205 8.41 -40.06 -3.12
C THR A 205 8.77 -39.13 -4.28
N GLU A 206 9.78 -39.50 -5.08
CA GLU A 206 10.20 -38.68 -6.23
C GLU A 206 9.16 -38.72 -7.38
N ILE A 207 8.53 -39.88 -7.60
CA ILE A 207 7.40 -40.02 -8.53
C ILE A 207 6.27 -39.06 -8.12
N GLU A 208 5.83 -39.14 -6.87
CA GLU A 208 4.72 -38.29 -6.39
C GLU A 208 5.03 -36.81 -6.50
N ARG A 209 6.26 -36.39 -6.20
CA ARG A 209 6.69 -34.98 -6.38
C ARG A 209 6.70 -34.56 -7.83
N THR A 210 7.17 -35.44 -8.73
CA THR A 210 7.26 -35.14 -10.17
C THR A 210 5.86 -35.10 -10.78
N GLU A 211 4.98 -36.01 -10.41
CA GLU A 211 3.57 -36.01 -10.83
C GLU A 211 2.85 -34.75 -10.33
N ALA A 212 3.05 -34.33 -9.09
CA ALA A 212 2.44 -33.11 -8.56
C ALA A 212 2.92 -31.85 -9.30
N ARG A 213 4.21 -31.78 -9.66
CA ARG A 213 4.77 -30.68 -10.47
C ARG A 213 4.18 -30.67 -11.88
N LEU A 214 4.16 -31.80 -12.56
CA LEU A 214 3.59 -31.93 -13.91
C LEU A 214 2.12 -31.51 -13.90
N GLN A 215 1.32 -32.05 -13.00
CA GLN A 215 -0.09 -31.70 -12.88
C GLN A 215 -0.32 -30.21 -12.58
N SER A 216 0.55 -29.60 -11.76
CA SER A 216 0.48 -28.16 -11.48
C SER A 216 0.77 -27.34 -12.74
N LEU A 217 1.74 -27.78 -13.56
CA LEU A 217 2.11 -27.11 -14.80
C LEU A 217 1.00 -27.26 -15.85
N GLU A 218 0.46 -28.47 -16.01
CA GLU A 218 -0.67 -28.74 -16.93
C GLU A 218 -1.91 -27.90 -16.58
N ARG A 219 -2.24 -27.73 -15.29
CA ARG A 219 -3.34 -26.86 -14.88
C ARG A 219 -3.08 -25.39 -15.22
N ARG A 220 -1.82 -24.90 -15.12
CA ARG A 220 -1.48 -23.53 -15.52
C ARG A 220 -1.50 -23.32 -17.02
N VAL A 221 -1.20 -24.35 -17.79
CA VAL A 221 -1.33 -24.35 -19.27
C VAL A 221 -2.80 -24.36 -19.67
N ALA A 222 -3.62 -25.18 -19.03
CA ALA A 222 -5.05 -25.30 -19.33
C ALA A 222 -5.84 -24.03 -18.95
N TYR A 223 -5.47 -23.39 -17.83
CA TYR A 223 -6.13 -22.20 -17.31
C TYR A 223 -5.16 -21.03 -17.14
N SER A 224 -5.39 -19.99 -17.89
CA SER A 224 -4.73 -18.71 -17.75
C SER A 224 -5.24 -17.98 -16.49
N THR A 225 -4.38 -17.14 -15.93
CA THR A 225 -4.72 -16.32 -14.75
C THR A 225 -4.82 -14.86 -15.17
N ILE A 226 -5.91 -14.20 -14.78
CA ILE A 226 -6.07 -12.75 -14.94
C ILE A 226 -6.29 -12.17 -13.54
N THR A 227 -5.37 -11.32 -13.11
CA THR A 227 -5.48 -10.58 -11.85
C THR A 227 -6.01 -9.17 -12.16
N VAL A 228 -7.15 -8.84 -11.60
CA VAL A 228 -7.80 -7.54 -11.79
C VAL A 228 -7.77 -6.78 -10.47
N GLU A 229 -7.06 -5.66 -10.45
CA GLU A 229 -7.09 -4.71 -9.35
C GLU A 229 -8.06 -3.59 -9.67
N MET A 230 -9.11 -3.48 -8.88
CA MET A 230 -10.16 -2.49 -9.07
C MET A 230 -10.19 -1.50 -7.92
N ARG A 231 -10.42 -0.23 -8.25
CA ARG A 231 -10.60 0.83 -7.25
C ARG A 231 -11.66 1.82 -7.70
N GLU A 232 -12.51 2.21 -6.78
CA GLU A 232 -13.41 3.33 -6.95
C GLU A 232 -12.66 4.67 -6.88
N PRO A 233 -13.20 5.77 -7.43
CA PRO A 233 -12.64 7.08 -7.25
C PRO A 233 -12.53 7.41 -5.76
N ARG A 234 -11.40 7.94 -5.34
CA ARG A 234 -11.30 8.51 -3.99
C ARG A 234 -12.13 9.79 -3.95
N PRO A 235 -12.84 10.05 -2.85
CA PRO A 235 -13.48 11.33 -2.64
C PRO A 235 -12.48 12.47 -2.81
N ASP A 236 -12.91 13.54 -3.48
CA ASP A 236 -12.07 14.72 -3.61
C ASP A 236 -11.79 15.27 -2.21
N ARG A 237 -10.53 15.38 -1.86
CA ARG A 237 -10.17 16.13 -0.67
C ARG A 237 -10.57 17.57 -0.93
N PRO A 238 -11.46 18.19 -0.14
CA PRO A 238 -11.57 19.62 -0.18
C PRO A 238 -10.17 20.16 0.01
N ALA A 239 -9.68 20.96 -0.93
CA ALA A 239 -8.43 21.68 -0.73
C ALA A 239 -8.57 22.39 0.62
N PRO A 240 -7.62 22.29 1.54
CA PRO A 240 -7.73 23.02 2.80
C PRO A 240 -7.98 24.47 2.42
N ASP A 241 -9.13 25.02 2.89
CA ASP A 241 -9.50 26.38 2.63
C ASP A 241 -8.30 27.25 2.97
N GLN A 242 -7.68 27.80 1.95
CA GLN A 242 -6.51 28.62 2.18
C GLN A 242 -7.04 29.86 2.90
N TRP A 243 -6.41 30.24 4.01
CA TRP A 243 -6.86 31.33 4.87
C TRP A 243 -7.21 32.63 4.12
N TYR A 244 -6.69 32.78 2.90
CA TYR A 244 -6.95 33.93 2.02
C TYR A 244 -8.15 33.72 1.06
N ASP A 245 -8.72 32.51 0.97
CA ASP A 245 -9.93 32.20 0.17
C ASP A 245 -11.22 32.49 0.93
N THR A 246 -11.14 32.68 2.26
CA THR A 246 -12.30 33.06 3.06
C THR A 246 -12.73 34.49 2.73
N PRO A 247 -14.02 34.71 2.42
CA PRO A 247 -14.53 36.07 2.24
C PRO A 247 -14.19 36.93 3.45
N VAL A 248 -13.64 38.12 3.22
CA VAL A 248 -13.17 39.02 4.28
C VAL A 248 -14.21 39.23 5.39
N LEU A 249 -15.49 39.29 5.01
CA LEU A 249 -16.58 39.41 5.97
C LEU A 249 -16.78 38.16 6.84
N ALA A 250 -16.60 36.95 6.28
CA ALA A 250 -16.65 35.70 7.05
C ALA A 250 -15.47 35.58 8.00
N ALA A 251 -14.26 35.91 7.55
CA ALA A 251 -13.06 35.94 8.39
C ALA A 251 -13.18 36.94 9.56
N PHE A 252 -13.83 38.10 9.30
CA PHE A 252 -14.12 39.07 10.36
C PHE A 252 -15.12 38.54 11.38
N LEU A 253 -16.19 37.90 10.95
CA LEU A 253 -17.18 37.31 11.84
C LEU A 253 -16.62 36.16 12.66
N ASP A 254 -15.78 35.32 12.08
CA ASP A 254 -15.07 34.24 12.76
C ASP A 254 -14.09 34.80 13.80
N SER A 255 -13.42 35.90 13.49
CA SER A 255 -12.54 36.60 14.44
C SER A 255 -13.33 37.12 15.64
N VAL A 256 -14.52 37.69 15.41
CA VAL A 256 -15.42 38.15 16.48
C VAL A 256 -15.90 36.98 17.34
N HIS A 257 -16.24 35.85 16.70
CA HIS A 257 -16.62 34.63 17.41
C HIS A 257 -15.45 34.08 18.25
N GLY A 258 -14.24 34.08 17.69
CA GLY A 258 -13.02 33.69 18.40
C GLY A 258 -12.73 34.52 19.65
N VAL A 259 -12.93 35.84 19.57
CA VAL A 259 -12.84 36.74 20.74
C VAL A 259 -13.84 36.34 21.82
N GLY A 260 -15.08 36.03 21.45
CA GLY A 260 -16.10 35.53 22.37
C GLY A 260 -15.70 34.26 23.12
N VAL A 261 -15.09 33.31 22.42
CA VAL A 261 -14.58 32.06 23.00
C VAL A 261 -13.43 32.33 23.97
N VAL A 262 -12.48 33.21 23.64
CA VAL A 262 -11.36 33.60 24.50
C VAL A 262 -11.85 34.30 25.77
N LEU A 263 -12.82 35.22 25.61
CA LEU A 263 -13.40 35.92 26.76
C LEU A 263 -14.12 34.94 27.72
N ARG A 264 -14.88 34.02 27.17
CA ARG A 264 -15.54 32.96 27.94
C ARG A 264 -14.53 32.08 28.68
N ALA A 265 -13.46 31.66 27.97
CA ALA A 265 -12.37 30.88 28.56
C ALA A 265 -11.66 31.64 29.68
N ALA A 266 -11.43 32.95 29.52
CA ALA A 266 -10.85 33.81 30.55
C ALA A 266 -11.74 33.91 31.80
N VAL A 267 -13.05 34.10 31.61
CA VAL A 267 -14.02 34.15 32.73
C VAL A 267 -14.05 32.82 33.49
N VAL A 268 -14.09 31.71 32.76
CA VAL A 268 -14.09 30.37 33.37
C VAL A 268 -12.76 30.13 34.10
N GLY A 269 -11.63 30.44 33.46
CA GLY A 269 -10.29 30.35 34.10
C GLY A 269 -10.18 31.17 35.35
N PHE A 270 -10.70 32.40 35.35
CA PHE A 270 -10.74 33.26 36.56
C PHE A 270 -11.63 32.67 37.65
N ALA A 271 -12.79 32.11 37.29
CA ALA A 271 -13.67 31.45 38.28
C ALA A 271 -13.01 30.23 38.92
N TYR A 272 -12.21 29.45 38.19
CA TYR A 272 -11.40 28.37 38.76
C TYR A 272 -10.22 28.87 39.62
N ALA A 273 -9.58 29.97 39.24
CA ALA A 273 -8.47 30.54 39.97
C ALA A 273 -8.90 31.30 41.22
N ALA A 274 -10.12 31.88 41.28
CA ALA A 274 -10.64 32.72 42.34
C ALA A 274 -10.53 32.07 43.76
N PRO A 275 -10.92 30.81 44.01
CA PRO A 275 -10.81 30.20 45.33
C PRO A 275 -9.36 30.07 45.78
N TYR A 276 -8.43 29.80 44.90
CA TYR A 276 -7.02 29.69 45.20
C TYR A 276 -6.42 31.06 45.52
N LEU A 277 -6.77 32.08 44.74
CA LEU A 277 -6.34 33.46 45.01
C LEU A 277 -6.86 33.96 46.34
N LEU A 278 -8.10 33.68 46.73
CA LEU A 278 -8.65 34.03 48.02
C LEU A 278 -7.86 33.38 49.17
N VAL A 279 -7.57 32.10 49.09
CA VAL A 279 -6.82 31.39 50.14
C VAL A 279 -5.39 31.92 50.29
N PHE A 280 -4.70 32.18 49.17
CA PHE A 280 -3.30 32.65 49.22
C PHE A 280 -3.16 34.13 49.50
N LEU A 281 -4.07 35.01 49.03
CA LEU A 281 -3.97 36.47 49.24
C LEU A 281 -4.49 36.91 50.61
N THR A 282 -5.45 36.18 51.22
CA THR A 282 -6.03 36.55 52.53
C THR A 282 -4.98 36.71 53.63
N PRO A 283 -4.01 35.80 53.85
CA PRO A 283 -3.03 35.97 54.90
C PRO A 283 -2.10 37.19 54.67
N PHE A 284 -1.78 37.49 53.41
CA PHE A 284 -0.98 38.68 53.08
C PHE A 284 -1.77 39.98 53.26
N ALA A 285 -3.06 39.98 52.94
CA ALA A 285 -3.94 41.13 53.19
C ALA A 285 -4.13 41.38 54.67
N VAL A 286 -4.30 40.31 55.48
CA VAL A 286 -4.40 40.43 56.96
C VAL A 286 -3.09 40.92 57.57
N ALA A 287 -1.93 40.38 57.15
CA ALA A 287 -0.62 40.81 57.58
C ALA A 287 -0.34 42.28 57.25
N GLY A 288 -0.66 42.68 55.98
CA GLY A 288 -0.53 44.06 55.52
C GLY A 288 -1.44 45.05 56.30
N GLY A 289 -2.69 44.61 56.51
CA GLY A 289 -3.66 45.41 57.33
C GLY A 289 -3.25 45.59 58.79
N LEU A 290 -2.70 44.53 59.38
CA LEU A 290 -2.13 44.59 60.72
C LEU A 290 -0.93 45.52 60.76
N LEU A 291 0.01 45.42 59.82
CA LEU A 291 1.17 46.32 59.75
C LEU A 291 0.78 47.79 59.55
N TYR A 292 -0.23 48.05 58.69
CA TYR A 292 -0.77 49.38 58.47
C TYR A 292 -1.41 49.96 59.72
N ARG A 293 -2.19 49.13 60.43
CA ARG A 293 -2.82 49.54 61.71
C ARG A 293 -1.81 49.75 62.83
N PHE A 294 -0.74 48.95 62.94
CA PHE A 294 0.33 49.14 63.91
C PHE A 294 1.18 50.38 63.62
N ARG A 295 1.48 50.67 62.38
CA ARG A 295 2.23 51.84 61.93
C ARG A 295 1.50 53.13 62.34
N HIS A 296 0.16 53.19 62.26
CA HIS A 296 -0.60 54.34 62.75
C HIS A 296 -0.60 54.49 64.28
N ARG A 297 -0.45 53.40 65.01
CA ARG A 297 -0.33 53.49 66.52
C ARG A 297 1.03 53.90 67.00
N ILE A 298 2.09 53.61 66.27
CA ILE A 298 3.47 53.95 66.64
C ILE A 298 3.76 55.41 66.26
N LEU A 299 3.27 55.94 65.18
CA LEU A 299 3.47 57.31 64.71
C LEU A 299 2.54 58.34 65.39
N GLY A 300 1.48 57.93 66.12
CA GLY A 300 0.56 58.78 66.82
C GLY A 300 0.90 59.02 68.27
N ARG A 301 2.07 58.57 68.81
CA ARG A 301 2.45 58.70 70.23
C ARG A 301 3.71 59.56 70.44
N GLY A 302 3.99 60.47 69.54
CA GLY A 302 5.09 61.38 69.63
C GLY A 302 4.67 62.80 69.39
N GLY A 303 3.95 63.37 70.32
CA GLY A 303 3.58 64.78 70.22
C GLY A 303 2.71 65.28 71.37
N ASP A 304 3.18 65.10 72.62
CA ASP A 304 2.77 65.99 73.73
C ASP A 304 3.93 66.01 74.77
N GLY A 305 4.68 67.09 74.73
CA GLY A 305 5.76 67.35 75.66
C GLY A 305 6.47 68.66 75.30
N GLU A 306 5.99 69.75 75.89
CA GLU A 306 6.48 71.14 75.99
C GLU A 306 6.09 72.09 74.89
#